data_eeefa101f93b985c0ad80938049da0a7
#
_entry.id   eeefa101f93b985c0ad80938049da0a7
#
_cell.length_a   1.000
_cell.length_b   1.000
_cell.length_c   1.000
_cell.angle_alpha   90.00
_cell.angle_beta   90.00
_cell.angle_gamma   90.00
#
_symmetry.space_group_name_H-M   'P 1'
#
loop_
_entity.id
_entity.type
_entity.pdbx_description
1 polymer ?
#
loop_
_entity_poly.entity_id
_entity_poly.type
_entity_poly.pdbx_seq_one_letter_code
_entity_poly.pdbx_strand_id
1 'polypeptide(L)' 'MSNSQLTFVVFVLNKYSLATKQPIGEVYEHFDKLHILDDYILKHYEVLHTLGENYLMEDLTELVAQKSLQK' A
#
# COMPACT_ATOMS: atom_id res chain seq x y z
N MET A 1 5.01 5.20 14.49
CA MET A 1 5.62 4.66 13.25
C MET A 1 7.11 4.97 13.27
N SER A 2 7.93 3.96 13.02
CA SER A 2 9.38 4.16 12.96
C SER A 2 9.78 4.81 11.65
N ASN A 3 11.02 5.33 11.59
CA ASN A 3 11.52 5.94 10.35
C ASN A 3 11.54 4.92 9.21
N SER A 4 11.90 3.67 9.51
CA SER A 4 11.93 2.62 8.49
C SER A 4 10.54 2.31 7.97
N GLN A 5 9.55 2.27 8.85
CA GLN A 5 8.16 2.04 8.45
C GLN A 5 7.63 3.20 7.61
N LEU A 6 7.94 4.43 8.01
CA LEU A 6 7.51 5.60 7.25
C LEU A 6 8.12 5.59 5.86
N THR A 7 9.42 5.30 5.76
CA THR A 7 10.10 5.22 4.47
C THR A 7 9.46 4.16 3.58
N PHE A 8 9.12 3.02 4.17
CA PHE A 8 8.49 1.94 3.42
C PHE A 8 7.09 2.34 2.93
N VAL A 9 6.30 2.99 3.78
CA VAL A 9 4.97 3.46 3.39
C VAL A 9 5.07 4.42 2.22
N VAL A 10 5.98 5.39 2.29
CA VAL A 10 6.17 6.36 1.21
C VAL A 10 6.60 5.65 -0.08
N PHE A 11 7.50 4.68 0.04
CA PHE A 11 7.94 3.89 -1.12
C PHE A 11 6.75 3.17 -1.78
N VAL A 12 5.94 2.51 -0.97
CA VAL A 12 4.77 1.76 -1.49
C VAL A 12 3.78 2.71 -2.16
N LEU A 13 3.47 3.83 -1.52
CA LEU A 13 2.54 4.80 -2.08
C LEU A 13 3.04 5.36 -3.41
N ASN A 14 4.33 5.69 -3.49
CA ASN A 14 4.92 6.18 -4.73
C ASN A 14 4.85 5.15 -5.84
N LYS A 15 5.20 3.91 -5.55
CA LYS A 15 5.19 2.85 -6.57
C LYS A 15 3.77 2.56 -7.05
N TYR A 16 2.83 2.51 -6.13
CA TYR A 16 1.43 2.27 -6.50
C TYR A 16 0.87 3.45 -7.32
N SER A 17 1.22 4.67 -6.92
CA SER A 17 0.83 5.87 -7.65
C SER A 17 1.32 5.82 -9.10
N LEU A 18 2.59 5.45 -9.29
CA LEU A 18 3.16 5.35 -10.63
C LEU A 18 2.53 4.21 -11.43
N ALA A 19 2.31 3.06 -10.80
CA ALA A 19 1.75 1.89 -11.48
C ALA A 19 0.32 2.11 -11.93
N THR A 20 -0.46 2.86 -11.16
CA THR A 20 -1.87 3.10 -11.46
C THR A 20 -2.14 4.45 -12.10
N LYS A 21 -1.10 5.28 -12.24
CA LYS A 21 -1.20 6.62 -12.80
C LYS A 21 -2.20 7.50 -12.04
N GLN A 22 -2.22 7.34 -10.72
CA GLN A 22 -3.05 8.15 -9.82
C GLN A 22 -2.17 9.07 -8.98
N PRO A 23 -2.63 10.29 -8.67
CA PRO A 23 -1.88 11.16 -7.77
C PRO A 23 -1.68 10.51 -6.42
N ILE A 24 -0.50 10.69 -5.83
CA ILE A 24 -0.16 10.03 -4.57
C ILE A 24 -1.11 10.39 -3.44
N GLY A 25 -1.63 11.63 -3.44
CA GLY A 25 -2.60 12.04 -2.43
C GLY A 25 -3.89 11.23 -2.48
N GLU A 26 -4.36 10.91 -3.69
CA GLU A 26 -5.55 10.08 -3.86
C GLU A 26 -5.28 8.64 -3.45
N VAL A 27 -4.10 8.13 -3.74
CA VAL A 27 -3.70 6.78 -3.32
C VAL A 27 -3.69 6.71 -1.79
N TYR A 28 -3.10 7.71 -1.15
CA TYR A 28 -3.04 7.77 0.31
C TYR A 28 -4.45 7.77 0.92
N GLU A 29 -5.33 8.61 0.42
CA GLU A 29 -6.71 8.70 0.92
C GLU A 29 -7.45 7.38 0.75
N HIS A 30 -7.28 6.74 -0.40
CA HIS A 30 -7.94 5.48 -0.70
C HIS A 30 -7.44 4.38 0.23
N PHE A 31 -6.13 4.30 0.43
CA PHE A 31 -5.54 3.31 1.33
C PHE A 31 -5.97 3.55 2.77
N ASP A 32 -6.09 4.81 3.17
CA ASP A 32 -6.55 5.15 4.52
C ASP A 32 -8.00 4.72 4.74
N LYS A 33 -8.86 5.01 3.76
CA LYS A 33 -10.28 4.62 3.85
C LYS A 33 -10.47 3.11 3.92
N LEU A 34 -9.66 2.37 3.18
CA LEU A 34 -9.75 0.92 3.14
C LEU A 34 -8.95 0.24 4.25
N HIS A 35 -8.32 1.04 5.14
CA HIS A 35 -7.47 0.55 6.23
C HIS A 35 -6.27 -0.27 5.75
N ILE A 36 -5.83 -0.03 4.53
CA ILE A 36 -4.68 -0.74 3.97
C ILE A 36 -3.38 -0.30 4.62
N LEU A 37 -3.28 0.98 4.99
CA LEU A 37 -2.07 1.48 5.66
C LEU A 37 -1.87 0.79 7.02
N ASP A 38 -2.91 0.75 7.85
CA ASP A 38 -2.82 0.21 9.20
C ASP A 38 -2.87 -1.31 9.24
N ASP A 39 -3.86 -1.89 8.57
CA ASP A 39 -4.14 -3.32 8.68
C ASP A 39 -3.31 -4.19 7.76
N TYR A 40 -2.67 -3.61 6.76
CA TYR A 40 -1.87 -4.38 5.82
C TYR A 40 -0.41 -3.93 5.83
N ILE A 41 -0.13 -2.69 5.43
CA ILE A 41 1.25 -2.25 5.25
C ILE A 41 2.02 -2.19 6.57
N LEU A 42 1.48 -1.51 7.57
CA LEU A 42 2.16 -1.38 8.86
C LEU A 42 2.13 -2.67 9.67
N LYS A 43 0.99 -3.35 9.66
CA LYS A 43 0.82 -4.59 10.42
C LYS A 43 1.76 -5.68 9.93
N HIS A 44 1.98 -5.78 8.63
CA HIS A 44 2.80 -6.82 8.02
C HIS A 44 4.14 -6.31 7.51
N TYR A 45 4.59 -5.17 8.02
CA TYR A 45 5.82 -4.54 7.56
C TYR A 45 7.01 -5.51 7.54
N GLU A 46 7.17 -6.31 8.59
CA GLU A 46 8.29 -7.24 8.71
C GLU A 46 8.40 -8.19 7.53
N VAL A 47 7.26 -8.64 7.01
CA VAL A 47 7.21 -9.54 5.87
C VAL A 47 7.27 -8.76 4.56
N LEU A 48 6.46 -7.71 4.46
CA LEU A 48 6.29 -6.99 3.21
C LEU A 48 7.57 -6.33 2.72
N HIS A 49 8.37 -5.77 3.62
CA HIS A 49 9.57 -5.07 3.19
C HIS A 49 10.64 -5.98 2.61
N THR A 50 10.47 -7.30 2.73
CA THR A 50 11.39 -8.28 2.15
C THR A 50 10.93 -8.77 0.79
N LEU A 51 9.70 -8.43 0.39
CA LEU A 51 9.13 -8.90 -0.88
C LEU A 51 9.61 -8.04 -2.05
N GLY A 52 9.63 -8.63 -3.24
CA GLY A 52 9.96 -7.90 -4.44
C GLY A 52 8.88 -6.89 -4.79
N GLU A 53 9.29 -5.81 -5.47
CA GLU A 53 8.39 -4.72 -5.83
C GLU A 53 7.20 -5.19 -6.66
N ASN A 54 7.45 -6.03 -7.66
CA ASN A 54 6.38 -6.51 -8.54
C ASN A 54 5.35 -7.34 -7.77
N TYR A 55 5.83 -8.21 -6.91
CA TYR A 55 4.95 -9.04 -6.08
C TYR A 55 4.07 -8.16 -5.18
N LEU A 56 4.71 -7.17 -4.56
CA LEU A 56 4.02 -6.26 -3.65
C LEU A 56 2.92 -5.48 -4.38
N MET A 57 3.21 -5.00 -5.58
CA MET A 57 2.24 -4.25 -6.37
C MET A 57 1.06 -5.12 -6.81
N GLU A 58 1.32 -6.35 -7.19
CA GLU A 58 0.26 -7.30 -7.57
C GLU A 58 -0.65 -7.57 -6.38
N ASP A 59 -0.06 -7.83 -5.22
CA ASP A 59 -0.81 -8.12 -4.02
C ASP A 59 -1.68 -6.93 -3.60
N LEU A 60 -1.13 -5.73 -3.67
CA LEU A 60 -1.87 -4.52 -3.33
C LEU A 60 -3.02 -4.27 -4.30
N THR A 61 -2.81 -4.49 -5.59
CA THR A 61 -3.86 -4.32 -6.58
C THR A 61 -5.04 -5.24 -6.30
N GLU A 62 -4.75 -6.49 -5.97
CA GLU A 62 -5.77 -7.47 -5.60
C GLU A 62 -6.49 -7.06 -4.33
N LEU A 63 -5.74 -6.65 -3.32
CA LEU A 63 -6.30 -6.25 -2.03
C LEU A 63 -7.22 -5.03 -2.16
N VAL A 64 -6.81 -4.04 -2.94
CA VAL A 64 -7.63 -2.85 -3.19
C VAL A 64 -8.94 -3.25 -3.88
N ALA A 65 -8.86 -4.13 -4.87
CA ALA A 65 -10.06 -4.59 -5.57
C ALA A 65 -11.03 -5.32 -4.62
N GLN A 66 -10.50 -6.22 -3.79
CA GLN A 66 -11.31 -6.96 -2.82
C GLN A 66 -11.98 -6.04 -1.81
N LYS A 67 -11.21 -5.12 -1.24
CA LYS A 67 -11.75 -4.23 -0.22
C LYS A 67 -12.73 -3.23 -0.79
N SER A 68 -12.56 -2.85 -2.05
CA SER A 68 -13.49 -1.93 -2.71
C SER A 68 -14.85 -2.59 -2.98
N LEU A 69 -14.89 -3.91 -3.10
CA LEU A 69 -16.13 -4.65 -3.30
C LEU A 69 -16.88 -4.94 -2.00
N GLN A 70 -16.21 -4.78 -0.86
CA GLN A 70 -16.78 -5.13 0.45
C GLN A 70 -17.40 -3.93 1.17
N LYS A 71 -18.10 -3.11 0.50
CA LYS A 71 -18.71 -1.96 1.14
C LYS A 71 -19.92 -2.33 1.97
#